data_03c75f271ff0ff53398cd05aac69df6c
#
_entry.id   03c75f271ff0ff53398cd05aac69df6c
#
_cell.length_a   1.000
_cell.length_b   1.000
_cell.length_c   1.000
_cell.angle_alpha   90.00
_cell.angle_beta   90.00
_cell.angle_gamma   90.00
#
_symmetry.space_group_name_H-M   'P 1'
#
loop_
_entity.id
_entity.type
_entity.pdbx_description
1 polymer ?
#
loop_
_entity_poly.entity_id
_entity_poly.type
_entity_poly.pdbx_seq_one_letter_code
_entity_poly.pdbx_strand_id
1 'polypeptide(L)'
;MDLHSTLADAAGLAAGTVVLVEGASDRCAIEAVARRQGRTLAGVAVVPMGGVTNLRHFLDLFANRRVAGLYDAGEEGYVRRALSARGSDLSPAGIARLGFHACRADLEDELIRALGTARVEQVVEAAGDLRSLRRFQRQPAQQGRPLAGQLHRFIGTRSGRKSRYATLLADALEPARTPAPLDRLLALL
;
A
#
# COMPACT_ATOMS: atom_id res chain seq x y z
N MET A 1 -9.48 -7.81 20.63
CA MET A 1 -8.95 -6.48 20.30
C MET A 1 -7.44 -6.64 20.30
N ASP A 2 -6.83 -6.55 19.12
CA ASP A 2 -5.42 -6.90 18.91
C ASP A 2 -4.53 -5.73 19.38
N LEU A 3 -3.46 -6.04 20.12
CA LEU A 3 -2.49 -5.05 20.64
C LEU A 3 -1.89 -4.17 19.53
N HIS A 4 -1.73 -4.73 18.33
CA HIS A 4 -1.24 -3.98 17.16
C HIS A 4 -2.23 -2.92 16.66
N SER A 5 -3.55 -3.20 16.70
CA SER A 5 -4.60 -2.23 16.38
C SER A 5 -4.58 -1.07 17.38
N THR A 6 -4.50 -1.37 18.67
CA THR A 6 -4.50 -0.36 19.74
C THR A 6 -3.28 0.59 19.67
N LEU A 7 -2.09 0.08 19.30
CA LEU A 7 -0.89 0.91 19.14
C LEU A 7 -0.95 1.78 17.88
N ALA A 8 -1.52 1.27 16.77
CA ALA A 8 -1.73 2.04 15.56
C ALA A 8 -2.74 3.17 15.78
N ASP A 9 -3.81 2.90 16.51
CA ASP A 9 -4.83 3.90 16.89
C ASP A 9 -4.21 5.00 17.77
N ALA A 10 -3.42 4.62 18.78
CA ALA A 10 -2.73 5.57 19.66
C ALA A 10 -1.74 6.46 18.90
N ALA A 11 -0.96 5.89 17.98
CA ALA A 11 -0.04 6.66 17.12
C ALA A 11 -0.80 7.64 16.22
N GLY A 12 -1.93 7.23 15.64
CA GLY A 12 -2.79 8.08 14.83
C GLY A 12 -3.41 9.24 15.62
N LEU A 13 -3.81 9.00 16.86
CA LEU A 13 -4.36 10.03 17.74
C LEU A 13 -3.32 11.10 18.14
N ALA A 14 -2.04 10.75 18.19
CA ALA A 14 -0.95 11.68 18.49
C ALA A 14 -0.45 12.45 17.24
N ALA A 15 -0.68 11.93 16.03
CA ALA A 15 -0.19 12.51 14.79
C ALA A 15 -1.04 13.71 14.32
N GLY A 16 -0.43 14.61 13.59
CA GLY A 16 -1.13 15.71 12.90
C GLY A 16 -1.81 15.25 11.61
N THR A 17 -1.20 14.28 10.92
CA THR A 17 -1.70 13.65 9.69
C THR A 17 -1.77 12.14 9.87
N VAL A 18 -2.87 11.55 9.43
CA VAL A 18 -3.07 10.10 9.44
C VAL A 18 -3.22 9.60 8.01
N VAL A 19 -2.43 8.60 7.66
CA VAL A 19 -2.52 7.90 6.37
C VAL A 19 -3.17 6.54 6.61
N LEU A 20 -4.35 6.35 6.07
CA LEU A 20 -5.10 5.10 6.16
C LEU A 20 -4.74 4.18 4.99
N VAL A 21 -4.37 2.96 5.31
CA VAL A 21 -4.01 1.92 4.34
C VAL A 21 -4.69 0.60 4.69
N GLU A 22 -4.83 -0.30 3.72
CA GLU A 22 -5.52 -1.56 3.97
C GLU A 22 -4.77 -2.44 4.97
N GLY A 23 -3.47 -2.62 4.77
CA GLY A 23 -2.67 -3.56 5.54
C GLY A 23 -1.27 -3.10 5.93
N ALA A 24 -0.60 -3.97 6.67
CA ALA A 24 0.78 -3.72 7.14
C ALA A 24 1.80 -3.64 6.00
N SER A 25 1.55 -4.32 4.86
CA SER A 25 2.41 -4.25 3.68
C SER A 25 2.43 -2.84 3.08
N ASP A 26 1.27 -2.20 3.00
CA ASP A 26 1.15 -0.85 2.46
C ASP A 26 1.91 0.15 3.33
N ARG A 27 1.78 0.02 4.66
CA ARG A 27 2.57 0.81 5.60
C ARG A 27 4.07 0.62 5.36
N CYS A 28 4.53 -0.62 5.26
CA CYS A 28 5.94 -0.91 5.02
C CYS A 28 6.44 -0.28 3.71
N ALA A 29 5.65 -0.33 2.63
CA ALA A 29 5.99 0.28 1.36
C ALA A 29 6.07 1.80 1.45
N ILE A 30 5.08 2.47 2.05
CA ILE A 30 5.05 3.92 2.21
C ILE A 30 6.26 4.41 3.01
N GLU A 31 6.53 3.77 4.16
CA GLU A 31 7.67 4.10 5.01
C GLU A 31 9.01 3.91 4.28
N ALA A 32 9.15 2.84 3.48
CA ALA A 32 10.35 2.58 2.70
C ALA A 32 10.55 3.61 1.58
N VAL A 33 9.50 3.95 0.81
CA VAL A 33 9.61 4.97 -0.25
C VAL A 33 9.88 6.34 0.33
N ALA A 34 9.21 6.74 1.42
CA ALA A 34 9.47 8.02 2.10
C ALA A 34 10.94 8.13 2.52
N ARG A 35 11.47 7.09 3.20
CA ARG A 35 12.89 7.01 3.58
C ARG A 35 13.81 7.12 2.37
N ARG A 36 13.51 6.42 1.29
CA ARG A 36 14.30 6.43 0.06
C ARG A 36 14.33 7.79 -0.64
N GLN A 37 13.24 8.54 -0.54
CA GLN A 37 13.14 9.91 -1.06
C GLN A 37 13.70 10.96 -0.10
N GLY A 38 14.24 10.57 1.07
CA GLY A 38 14.70 11.49 2.10
C GLY A 38 13.58 12.31 2.77
N ARG A 39 12.33 11.84 2.65
CA ARG A 39 11.17 12.46 3.28
C ARG A 39 11.04 12.01 4.73
N THR A 40 10.80 12.94 5.63
CA THR A 40 10.45 12.62 7.01
C THR A 40 8.94 12.39 7.13
N LEU A 41 8.58 11.40 7.92
CA LEU A 41 7.19 11.15 8.34
C LEU A 41 6.95 11.65 9.78
N ALA A 42 7.72 12.64 10.23
CA ALA A 42 7.49 13.26 11.55
C ALA A 42 6.09 13.88 11.62
N GLY A 43 5.32 13.52 12.63
CA GLY A 43 3.92 13.95 12.78
C GLY A 43 2.92 13.27 11.84
N VAL A 44 3.34 12.23 11.12
CA VAL A 44 2.49 11.39 10.28
C VAL A 44 2.40 9.99 10.87
N ALA A 45 1.19 9.47 11.01
CA ALA A 45 0.95 8.06 11.35
C ALA A 45 0.40 7.31 10.14
N VAL A 46 1.05 6.23 9.73
CA VAL A 46 0.51 5.30 8.71
C VAL A 46 -0.20 4.17 9.43
N VAL A 47 -1.52 4.12 9.30
CA VAL A 47 -2.41 3.25 10.06
C VAL A 47 -3.03 2.17 9.17
N PRO A 48 -2.66 0.89 9.34
CA PRO A 48 -3.33 -0.23 8.71
C PRO A 48 -4.73 -0.44 9.29
N MET A 49 -5.75 -0.42 8.43
CA MET A 49 -7.14 -0.55 8.85
C MET A 49 -7.60 -2.01 9.05
N GLY A 50 -6.84 -2.99 8.53
CA GLY A 50 -7.29 -4.39 8.51
C GLY A 50 -8.43 -4.66 7.52
N GLY A 51 -8.48 -3.88 6.42
CA GLY A 51 -9.44 -3.98 5.33
C GLY A 51 -10.24 -2.70 5.11
N VAL A 52 -10.62 -2.44 3.85
CA VAL A 52 -11.33 -1.21 3.42
C VAL A 52 -12.68 -1.01 4.10
N THR A 53 -13.34 -2.09 4.54
CA THR A 53 -14.63 -2.03 5.24
C THR A 53 -14.56 -1.24 6.56
N ASN A 54 -13.37 -1.13 7.14
CA ASN A 54 -13.14 -0.38 8.38
C ASN A 54 -12.89 1.12 8.13
N LEU A 55 -12.79 1.58 6.87
CA LEU A 55 -12.46 2.96 6.52
C LEU A 55 -13.39 3.96 7.23
N ARG A 56 -14.70 3.72 7.26
CA ARG A 56 -15.66 4.61 7.94
C ARG A 56 -15.32 4.79 9.41
N HIS A 57 -15.05 3.69 10.13
CA HIS A 57 -14.68 3.71 11.55
C HIS A 57 -13.42 4.58 11.77
N PHE A 58 -12.37 4.38 10.98
CA PHE A 58 -11.13 5.17 11.12
C PHE A 58 -11.31 6.65 10.73
N LEU A 59 -12.16 6.95 9.74
CA LEU A 59 -12.52 8.33 9.43
C LEU A 59 -13.22 9.02 10.60
N ASP A 60 -14.11 8.34 11.29
CA ASP A 60 -14.81 8.87 12.46
C ASP A 60 -13.84 9.01 13.65
N LEU A 61 -12.97 8.03 13.88
CA LEU A 61 -11.93 8.05 14.93
C LEU A 61 -10.97 9.24 14.77
N PHE A 62 -10.57 9.55 13.53
CA PHE A 62 -9.63 10.63 13.21
C PHE A 62 -10.32 11.87 12.63
N ALA A 63 -11.56 12.15 13.03
CA ALA A 63 -12.37 13.25 12.48
C ALA A 63 -11.70 14.63 12.58
N ASN A 64 -10.90 14.84 13.63
CA ASN A 64 -10.18 16.10 13.91
C ASN A 64 -8.72 16.09 13.38
N ARG A 65 -8.37 15.16 12.51
CA ARG A 65 -7.04 15.04 11.92
C ARG A 65 -7.11 15.22 10.41
N ARG A 66 -5.97 15.60 9.83
CA ARG A 66 -5.81 15.48 8.38
C ARG A 66 -5.69 14.00 8.04
N VAL A 67 -6.57 13.50 7.17
CA VAL A 67 -6.58 12.10 6.78
C VAL A 67 -6.34 12.00 5.28
N ALA A 68 -5.47 11.07 4.90
CA ALA A 68 -5.21 10.68 3.50
C ALA A 68 -5.12 9.15 3.43
N GLY A 69 -5.05 8.58 2.24
CA GLY A 69 -4.91 7.12 2.14
C GLY A 69 -4.69 6.58 0.74
N LEU A 70 -4.39 5.28 0.71
CA LEU A 70 -4.39 4.46 -0.50
C LEU A 70 -5.52 3.43 -0.42
N TYR A 71 -6.05 3.07 -1.58
CA TYR A 71 -7.06 2.02 -1.69
C TYR A 71 -6.94 1.30 -3.04
N ASP A 72 -7.41 0.08 -3.10
CA ASP A 72 -7.45 -0.71 -4.32
C ASP A 72 -8.63 -0.26 -5.19
N ALA A 73 -8.42 -0.03 -6.49
CA ALA A 73 -9.47 0.50 -7.38
C ALA A 73 -10.75 -0.36 -7.36
N GLY A 74 -10.61 -1.67 -7.14
CA GLY A 74 -11.76 -2.57 -6.96
C GLY A 74 -12.64 -2.24 -5.75
N GLU A 75 -12.11 -1.49 -4.79
CA GLU A 75 -12.78 -1.13 -3.53
C GLU A 75 -13.37 0.30 -3.53
N GLU A 76 -13.27 1.02 -4.66
CA GLU A 76 -13.75 2.41 -4.79
C GLU A 76 -15.18 2.61 -4.27
N GLY A 77 -16.06 1.62 -4.43
CA GLY A 77 -17.43 1.68 -3.94
C GLY A 77 -17.54 1.81 -2.41
N TYR A 78 -16.62 1.14 -1.66
CA TYR A 78 -16.54 1.28 -0.20
C TYR A 78 -15.99 2.64 0.19
N VAL A 79 -14.92 3.09 -0.48
CA VAL A 79 -14.28 4.39 -0.24
C VAL A 79 -15.26 5.52 -0.49
N ARG A 80 -15.99 5.47 -1.60
CA ARG A 80 -17.04 6.45 -1.97
C ARG A 80 -18.11 6.57 -0.89
N ARG A 81 -18.63 5.43 -0.40
CA ARG A 81 -19.61 5.42 0.69
C ARG A 81 -19.05 5.98 2.00
N ALA A 82 -17.81 5.60 2.35
CA ALA A 82 -17.18 6.08 3.57
C ALA A 82 -16.92 7.60 3.56
N LEU A 83 -16.55 8.15 2.39
CA LEU A 83 -16.24 9.57 2.22
C LEU A 83 -17.48 10.46 1.99
N SER A 84 -18.69 9.89 1.83
CA SER A 84 -19.89 10.65 1.47
C SER A 84 -20.25 11.78 2.44
N ALA A 85 -19.86 11.68 3.71
CA ALA A 85 -20.05 12.73 4.71
C ALA A 85 -18.97 13.82 4.67
N ARG A 86 -17.88 13.63 3.91
CA ARG A 86 -16.71 14.53 3.85
C ARG A 86 -16.65 15.38 2.58
N GLY A 87 -17.45 15.07 1.58
CA GLY A 87 -17.50 15.81 0.32
C GLY A 87 -18.64 15.37 -0.58
N SER A 88 -19.12 16.28 -1.41
CA SER A 88 -20.19 16.02 -2.37
C SER A 88 -19.68 15.47 -3.71
N ASP A 89 -18.44 15.80 -4.10
CA ASP A 89 -17.81 15.26 -5.29
C ASP A 89 -17.05 13.97 -4.96
N LEU A 90 -17.69 12.86 -5.26
CA LEU A 90 -17.15 11.52 -5.07
C LEU A 90 -16.71 10.86 -6.39
N SER A 91 -16.47 11.67 -7.43
CA SER A 91 -15.73 11.19 -8.62
C SER A 91 -14.31 10.77 -8.21
N PRO A 92 -13.60 9.98 -9.02
CA PRO A 92 -12.20 9.63 -8.73
C PRO A 92 -11.32 10.87 -8.49
N ALA A 93 -11.55 11.96 -9.22
CA ALA A 93 -10.87 13.23 -9.02
C ALA A 93 -11.26 13.91 -7.69
N GLY A 94 -12.53 13.83 -7.30
CA GLY A 94 -13.03 14.34 -6.02
C GLY A 94 -12.44 13.58 -4.84
N ILE A 95 -12.42 12.25 -4.90
CA ILE A 95 -11.79 11.38 -3.90
C ILE A 95 -10.30 11.70 -3.78
N ALA A 96 -9.60 11.90 -4.90
CA ALA A 96 -8.20 12.30 -4.89
C ALA A 96 -7.97 13.67 -4.22
N ARG A 97 -8.87 14.64 -4.40
CA ARG A 97 -8.82 15.93 -3.67
C ARG A 97 -9.06 15.79 -2.17
N LEU A 98 -9.78 14.76 -1.75
CA LEU A 98 -9.92 14.41 -0.33
C LEU A 98 -8.69 13.66 0.22
N GLY A 99 -7.64 13.46 -0.60
CA GLY A 99 -6.38 12.83 -0.19
C GLY A 99 -6.34 11.31 -0.34
N PHE A 100 -7.34 10.69 -0.99
CA PHE A 100 -7.38 9.24 -1.20
C PHE A 100 -7.04 8.89 -2.64
N HIS A 101 -6.03 8.03 -2.85
CA HIS A 101 -5.51 7.68 -4.17
C HIS A 101 -5.66 6.19 -4.44
N ALA A 102 -6.24 5.87 -5.61
CA ALA A 102 -6.45 4.50 -6.04
C ALA A 102 -5.16 3.86 -6.57
N CYS A 103 -4.83 2.67 -6.09
CA CYS A 103 -3.95 1.73 -6.76
C CYS A 103 -4.74 0.95 -7.81
N ARG A 104 -4.15 0.63 -8.96
CA ARG A 104 -4.85 -0.03 -10.08
C ARG A 104 -5.41 -1.41 -9.69
N ALA A 105 -4.63 -2.24 -9.06
CA ALA A 105 -5.05 -3.49 -8.44
C ALA A 105 -4.82 -3.38 -6.93
N ASP A 106 -3.57 -3.41 -6.51
CA ASP A 106 -3.09 -3.16 -5.16
C ASP A 106 -1.72 -2.47 -5.21
N LEU A 107 -1.14 -2.14 -4.05
CA LEU A 107 0.14 -1.46 -3.98
C LEU A 107 1.29 -2.34 -4.46
N GLU A 108 1.23 -3.65 -4.25
CA GLU A 108 2.24 -4.59 -4.75
C GLU A 108 2.27 -4.63 -6.29
N ASP A 109 1.11 -4.61 -6.95
CA ASP A 109 1.03 -4.50 -8.41
C ASP A 109 1.64 -3.19 -8.92
N GLU A 110 1.38 -2.07 -8.23
CA GLU A 110 2.00 -0.78 -8.55
C GLU A 110 3.53 -0.85 -8.49
N LEU A 111 4.10 -1.47 -7.43
CA LEU A 111 5.53 -1.62 -7.26
C LEU A 111 6.14 -2.55 -8.34
N ILE A 112 5.48 -3.67 -8.63
CA ILE A 112 5.92 -4.62 -9.67
C ILE A 112 5.92 -3.95 -11.05
N ARG A 113 4.88 -3.17 -11.38
CA ARG A 113 4.80 -2.46 -12.66
C ARG A 113 5.87 -1.36 -12.78
N ALA A 114 6.12 -0.63 -11.71
CA ALA A 114 7.13 0.43 -11.69
C ALA A 114 8.56 -0.14 -11.86
N LEU A 115 8.86 -1.27 -11.22
CA LEU A 115 10.16 -1.93 -11.32
C LEU A 115 10.35 -2.70 -12.62
N GLY A 116 9.28 -3.31 -13.13
CA GLY A 116 9.33 -4.33 -14.17
C GLY A 116 9.76 -5.70 -13.62
N THR A 117 9.31 -6.75 -14.29
CA THR A 117 9.48 -8.14 -13.80
C THR A 117 10.93 -8.57 -13.62
N ALA A 118 11.83 -8.14 -14.50
CA ALA A 118 13.25 -8.47 -14.42
C ALA A 118 13.89 -7.91 -13.13
N ARG A 119 13.58 -6.67 -12.77
CA ARG A 119 14.10 -6.07 -11.54
C ARG A 119 13.50 -6.74 -10.30
N VAL A 120 12.22 -7.11 -10.33
CA VAL A 120 11.58 -7.85 -9.24
C VAL A 120 12.23 -9.22 -9.04
N GLU A 121 12.57 -9.95 -10.11
CA GLU A 121 13.30 -11.22 -10.00
C GLU A 121 14.69 -11.05 -9.37
N GLN A 122 15.41 -9.97 -9.70
CA GLN A 122 16.69 -9.64 -9.05
C GLN A 122 16.50 -9.37 -7.55
N VAL A 123 15.43 -8.67 -7.16
CA VAL A 123 15.10 -8.46 -5.74
C VAL A 123 14.81 -9.80 -5.04
N VAL A 124 14.06 -10.70 -5.69
CA VAL A 124 13.77 -12.04 -5.17
C VAL A 124 15.05 -12.87 -5.03
N GLU A 125 15.97 -12.76 -5.99
CA GLU A 125 17.27 -13.43 -5.94
C GLU A 125 18.13 -12.91 -4.78
N ALA A 126 18.26 -11.57 -4.68
CA ALA A 126 19.00 -10.93 -3.59
C ALA A 126 18.41 -11.25 -2.20
N ALA A 127 17.10 -11.47 -2.12
CA ALA A 127 16.39 -11.89 -0.92
C ALA A 127 16.61 -13.39 -0.58
N GLY A 128 17.30 -14.18 -1.44
CA GLY A 128 17.54 -15.61 -1.28
C GLY A 128 16.34 -16.51 -1.64
N ASP A 129 15.31 -15.94 -2.25
CA ASP A 129 14.04 -16.64 -2.51
C ASP A 129 13.90 -17.18 -3.95
N LEU A 130 14.91 -17.03 -4.83
CA LEU A 130 14.83 -17.41 -6.24
C LEU A 130 14.46 -18.88 -6.43
N ARG A 131 15.05 -19.79 -5.64
CA ARG A 131 14.72 -21.23 -5.70
C ARG A 131 13.26 -21.48 -5.34
N SER A 132 12.73 -20.76 -4.35
CA SER A 132 11.33 -20.82 -3.95
C SER A 132 10.40 -20.31 -5.05
N LEU A 133 10.76 -19.19 -5.70
CA LEU A 133 10.03 -18.65 -6.85
C LEU A 133 10.00 -19.65 -8.02
N ARG A 134 11.14 -20.24 -8.39
CA ARG A 134 11.18 -21.20 -9.49
C ARG A 134 10.35 -22.45 -9.21
N ARG A 135 10.28 -22.92 -7.95
CA ARG A 135 9.38 -24.00 -7.55
C ARG A 135 7.91 -23.58 -7.65
N PHE A 136 7.57 -22.36 -7.22
CA PHE A 136 6.21 -21.83 -7.31
C PHE A 136 5.77 -21.71 -8.78
N GLN A 137 6.62 -21.20 -9.67
CA GLN A 137 6.32 -21.05 -11.11
C GLN A 137 6.02 -22.37 -11.81
N ARG A 138 6.61 -23.49 -11.35
CA ARG A 138 6.35 -24.84 -11.89
C ARG A 138 5.01 -25.44 -11.49
N GLN A 139 4.28 -24.85 -10.56
CA GLN A 139 2.97 -25.33 -10.17
C GLN A 139 1.97 -25.18 -11.32
N PRO A 140 1.08 -26.19 -11.57
CA PRO A 140 0.10 -26.12 -12.66
C PRO A 140 -0.74 -24.83 -12.65
N ALA A 141 -1.12 -24.36 -11.47
CA ALA A 141 -1.89 -23.12 -11.29
C ALA A 141 -1.16 -21.84 -11.72
N GLN A 142 0.14 -21.90 -11.99
CA GLN A 142 0.95 -20.76 -12.45
C GLN A 142 1.27 -20.84 -13.95
N GLN A 143 1.10 -22.01 -14.56
CA GLN A 143 1.35 -22.20 -15.99
C GLN A 143 0.39 -21.34 -16.80
N GLY A 144 0.92 -20.66 -17.83
CA GLY A 144 0.15 -19.75 -18.68
C GLY A 144 -0.15 -18.37 -18.07
N ARG A 145 0.17 -18.11 -16.79
CA ARG A 145 0.06 -16.77 -16.21
C ARG A 145 1.22 -15.88 -16.67
N PRO A 146 0.95 -14.59 -16.95
CA PRO A 146 2.01 -13.61 -17.16
C PRO A 146 2.96 -13.56 -15.95
N LEU A 147 4.26 -13.33 -16.20
CA LEU A 147 5.29 -13.33 -15.15
C LEU A 147 4.96 -12.33 -14.02
N ALA A 148 4.45 -11.14 -14.34
CA ALA A 148 4.02 -10.17 -13.34
C ALA A 148 2.96 -10.74 -12.38
N GLY A 149 1.98 -11.45 -12.91
CA GLY A 149 0.94 -12.11 -12.10
C GLY A 149 1.49 -13.26 -11.26
N GLN A 150 2.50 -14.00 -11.76
CA GLN A 150 3.17 -15.04 -10.96
C GLN A 150 3.95 -14.41 -9.79
N LEU A 151 4.69 -13.32 -10.03
CA LEU A 151 5.44 -12.59 -9.01
C LEU A 151 4.53 -12.01 -7.93
N HIS A 152 3.45 -11.35 -8.34
CA HIS A 152 2.44 -10.82 -7.43
C HIS A 152 1.86 -11.91 -6.51
N ARG A 153 1.42 -13.04 -7.10
CA ARG A 153 0.93 -14.17 -6.31
C ARG A 153 1.99 -14.78 -5.39
N PHE A 154 3.24 -14.90 -5.88
CA PHE A 154 4.35 -15.42 -5.09
C PHE A 154 4.58 -14.57 -3.83
N ILE A 155 4.54 -13.25 -3.95
CA ILE A 155 4.69 -12.31 -2.83
C ILE A 155 3.57 -12.52 -1.80
N GLY A 156 2.33 -12.76 -2.24
CA GLY A 156 1.17 -12.97 -1.37
C GLY A 156 1.05 -14.37 -0.72
N THR A 157 1.91 -15.35 -1.07
CA THR A 157 1.69 -16.77 -0.67
C THR A 157 1.99 -17.12 0.79
N ARG A 158 2.68 -16.28 1.56
CA ARG A 158 3.10 -16.60 2.94
C ARG A 158 2.91 -15.40 3.85
N SER A 159 2.50 -15.67 5.10
CA SER A 159 2.42 -14.65 6.14
C SER A 159 3.77 -13.95 6.31
N GLY A 160 3.78 -12.64 6.45
CA GLY A 160 4.97 -11.79 6.57
C GLY A 160 5.76 -11.57 5.27
N ARG A 161 5.61 -12.42 4.24
CA ARG A 161 6.29 -12.23 2.95
C ARG A 161 5.82 -10.94 2.28
N LYS A 162 4.52 -10.66 2.29
CA LYS A 162 3.93 -9.47 1.68
C LYS A 162 4.59 -8.19 2.21
N SER A 163 4.65 -8.01 3.53
CA SER A 163 5.29 -6.83 4.15
C SER A 163 6.80 -6.77 3.88
N ARG A 164 7.51 -7.91 3.94
CA ARG A 164 8.94 -7.97 3.61
C ARG A 164 9.20 -7.51 2.18
N TYR A 165 8.45 -8.03 1.20
CA TYR A 165 8.63 -7.67 -0.20
C TYR A 165 8.13 -6.25 -0.51
N ALA A 166 7.11 -5.76 0.17
CA ALA A 166 6.70 -4.37 0.07
C ALA A 166 7.88 -3.42 0.35
N THR A 167 8.63 -3.68 1.43
CA THR A 167 9.86 -2.93 1.75
C THR A 167 10.94 -3.13 0.68
N LEU A 168 11.27 -4.38 0.32
CA LEU A 168 12.35 -4.68 -0.62
C LEU A 168 12.11 -4.09 -2.02
N LEU A 169 10.88 -4.15 -2.51
CA LEU A 169 10.50 -3.57 -3.79
C LEU A 169 10.54 -2.04 -3.75
N ALA A 170 10.03 -1.45 -2.66
CA ALA A 170 10.10 -0.01 -2.45
C ALA A 170 11.54 0.49 -2.38
N ASP A 171 12.43 -0.21 -1.67
CA ASP A 171 13.86 0.11 -1.59
C ASP A 171 14.59 -0.06 -2.93
N ALA A 172 14.08 -0.89 -3.83
CA ALA A 172 14.64 -1.09 -5.18
C ALA A 172 14.17 -0.05 -6.21
N LEU A 173 13.15 0.76 -5.90
CA LEU A 173 12.66 1.81 -6.78
C LEU A 173 13.68 2.94 -6.97
N GLU A 174 13.79 3.42 -8.18
CA GLU A 174 14.36 4.75 -8.44
C GLU A 174 13.34 5.83 -8.04
N PRO A 175 13.73 6.93 -7.38
CA PRO A 175 12.78 7.97 -6.95
C PRO A 175 11.88 8.49 -8.09
N ALA A 176 12.43 8.67 -9.28
CA ALA A 176 11.69 9.10 -10.47
C ALA A 176 10.67 8.08 -11.00
N ARG A 177 10.71 6.84 -10.52
CA ARG A 177 9.80 5.76 -10.91
C ARG A 177 8.81 5.38 -9.81
N THR A 178 8.65 6.25 -8.81
CA THR A 178 7.63 6.05 -7.78
C THR A 178 6.23 5.94 -8.42
N PRO A 179 5.43 4.92 -8.08
CA PRO A 179 4.06 4.81 -8.59
C PRO A 179 3.22 6.05 -8.29
N ALA A 180 2.45 6.50 -9.27
CA ALA A 180 1.70 7.75 -9.18
C ALA A 180 0.76 7.86 -7.96
N PRO A 181 0.03 6.81 -7.52
CA PRO A 181 -0.77 6.88 -6.29
C PRO A 181 0.07 7.17 -5.06
N LEU A 182 1.23 6.52 -4.96
CA LEU A 182 2.15 6.66 -3.84
C LEU A 182 2.85 8.01 -3.85
N ASP A 183 3.29 8.48 -5.03
CA ASP A 183 3.91 9.80 -5.18
C ASP A 183 2.95 10.93 -4.81
N ARG A 184 1.68 10.86 -5.28
CA ARG A 184 0.64 11.82 -4.92
C ARG A 184 0.34 11.81 -3.42
N LEU A 185 0.25 10.63 -2.80
CA LEU A 185 0.07 10.51 -1.36
C LEU A 185 1.21 11.19 -0.61
N LEU A 186 2.47 10.84 -0.95
CA LEU A 186 3.65 11.41 -0.30
C LEU A 186 3.78 12.92 -0.49
N ALA A 187 3.29 13.46 -1.62
CA ALA A 187 3.26 14.91 -1.85
C ALA A 187 2.30 15.66 -0.89
N LEU A 188 1.37 14.96 -0.23
CA LEU A 188 0.46 15.54 0.76
C LEU A 188 1.05 15.55 2.18
N LEU A 189 2.12 14.80 2.42
CA LEU A 189 2.72 14.60 3.75
C LEU A 189 3.90 15.53 3.97
#